data_683d0512b33bd6f92022498a5ed267a5
#
_entry.id   683d0512b33bd6f92022498a5ed267a5
#
_cell.length_a   1.000
_cell.length_b   1.000
_cell.length_c   1.000
_cell.angle_alpha   90.00
_cell.angle_beta   90.00
_cell.angle_gamma   90.00
#
_symmetry.space_group_name_H-M   'P 1'
#
loop_
_entity.id
_entity.type
_entity.pdbx_description
1 polymer ?
#
loop_
_entity_poly.entity_id
_entity_poly.type
_entity_poly.pdbx_seq_one_letter_code
_entity_poly.pdbx_strand_id
1 'polypeptide(L)'
;MLENIPSKSTMTELLGPSLFEVWQELCWAIDEKYEMERLWNTGGKKWTYEYKYRRGGKTLCCLYAKSNCVGFLIIFGKDERTKFEAIRGSLSDAVCRKYDEAETYHDGKWVMFEPTNTVEFDDYMKLLAIKRKPNRK
;
A
#
# COMPACT_ATOMS: atom_id res chain seq x y z
N MET A 1 14.50 -9.69 -5.38
CA MET A 1 14.10 -10.15 -4.02
C MET A 1 15.30 -10.05 -3.08
N LEU A 2 15.05 -9.66 -1.83
CA LEU A 2 16.14 -9.59 -0.84
C LEU A 2 16.54 -10.97 -0.39
N GLU A 3 17.85 -11.17 -0.21
CA GLU A 3 18.36 -12.42 0.37
C GLU A 3 18.04 -12.50 1.86
N ASN A 4 18.10 -11.36 2.55
CA ASN A 4 17.83 -11.27 3.99
C ASN A 4 16.65 -10.34 4.25
N ILE A 5 15.61 -10.87 4.86
CA ILE A 5 14.44 -10.11 5.25
C ILE A 5 14.80 -9.25 6.47
N PRO A 6 14.47 -7.93 6.47
CA PRO A 6 14.77 -7.08 7.61
C PRO A 6 14.06 -7.57 8.89
N SER A 7 14.76 -7.54 10.00
CA SER A 7 14.19 -7.91 11.29
C SER A 7 13.27 -6.80 11.82
N LYS A 8 12.48 -7.13 12.85
CA LYS A 8 11.67 -6.12 13.55
C LYS A 8 12.54 -5.00 14.08
N SER A 9 13.72 -5.34 14.60
CA SER A 9 14.67 -4.36 15.12
C SER A 9 15.14 -3.41 14.02
N THR A 10 15.51 -3.93 12.87
CA THR A 10 15.92 -3.14 11.71
C THR A 10 14.82 -2.20 11.26
N MET A 11 13.59 -2.71 11.16
CA MET A 11 12.44 -1.90 10.77
C MET A 11 12.13 -0.83 11.79
N THR A 12 12.24 -1.14 13.07
CA THR A 12 12.00 -0.19 14.15
C THR A 12 13.03 0.94 14.11
N GLU A 13 14.29 0.62 13.86
CA GLU A 13 15.34 1.63 13.72
C GLU A 13 15.09 2.54 12.52
N LEU A 14 14.66 1.95 11.40
CA LEU A 14 14.42 2.71 10.16
C LEU A 14 13.22 3.64 10.30
N LEU A 15 12.09 3.11 10.75
CA LEU A 15 10.81 3.82 10.77
C LEU A 15 10.55 4.58 12.08
N GLY A 16 11.15 4.13 13.18
CA GLY A 16 10.75 4.54 14.52
C GLY A 16 9.59 3.68 15.01
N PRO A 17 9.41 3.57 16.35
CA PRO A 17 8.38 2.67 16.93
C PRO A 17 6.96 2.96 16.45
N SER A 18 6.58 4.25 16.37
CA SER A 18 5.22 4.63 15.98
C SER A 18 4.89 4.26 14.55
N LEU A 19 5.79 4.56 13.60
CA LEU A 19 5.57 4.23 12.20
C LEU A 19 5.71 2.74 11.93
N PHE A 20 6.56 2.03 12.67
CA PHE A 20 6.63 0.59 12.53
C PHE A 20 5.31 -0.07 12.98
N GLU A 21 4.67 0.47 14.02
CA GLU A 21 3.34 0.00 14.42
C GLU A 21 2.32 0.25 13.30
N VAL A 22 2.34 1.41 12.67
CA VAL A 22 1.47 1.71 11.51
C VAL A 22 1.71 0.70 10.39
N TRP A 23 2.96 0.39 10.08
CA TRP A 23 3.33 -0.62 9.09
C TRP A 23 2.73 -1.98 9.44
N GLN A 24 2.94 -2.43 10.67
CA GLN A 24 2.44 -3.74 11.10
C GLN A 24 0.92 -3.82 11.06
N GLU A 25 0.23 -2.77 11.49
CA GLU A 25 -1.23 -2.73 11.48
C GLU A 25 -1.78 -2.71 10.06
N LEU A 26 -1.11 -2.02 9.14
CA LEU A 26 -1.52 -2.03 7.73
C LEU A 26 -1.35 -3.42 7.13
N CYS A 27 -0.22 -4.08 7.37
CA CYS A 27 0.01 -5.45 6.92
C CYS A 27 -1.07 -6.38 7.49
N TRP A 28 -1.38 -6.25 8.77
CA TRP A 28 -2.40 -7.07 9.42
C TRP A 28 -3.79 -6.86 8.79
N ALA A 29 -4.16 -5.60 8.52
CA ALA A 29 -5.42 -5.28 7.88
C ALA A 29 -5.53 -5.91 6.49
N ILE A 30 -4.46 -5.87 5.70
CA ILE A 30 -4.42 -6.49 4.38
C ILE A 30 -4.51 -8.01 4.51
N ASP A 31 -3.72 -8.59 5.41
CA ASP A 31 -3.65 -10.05 5.60
C ASP A 31 -4.97 -10.64 6.08
N GLU A 32 -5.78 -9.88 6.81
CA GLU A 32 -7.11 -10.34 7.23
C GLU A 32 -8.05 -10.58 6.05
N LYS A 33 -7.89 -9.81 4.98
CA LYS A 33 -8.79 -9.84 3.82
C LYS A 33 -8.22 -10.59 2.63
N TYR A 34 -6.90 -10.68 2.53
CA TYR A 34 -6.24 -11.22 1.35
C TYR A 34 -5.21 -12.28 1.69
N GLU A 35 -5.27 -13.37 0.96
CA GLU A 35 -4.20 -14.38 0.94
C GLU A 35 -3.37 -14.11 -0.31
N MET A 36 -2.14 -13.63 -0.12
CA MET A 36 -1.26 -13.20 -1.20
C MET A 36 0.16 -13.68 -0.97
N GLU A 37 0.93 -13.77 -2.04
CA GLU A 37 2.38 -13.84 -1.93
C GLU A 37 2.89 -12.49 -1.44
N ARG A 38 3.88 -12.52 -0.56
CA ARG A 38 4.49 -11.30 0.01
C ARG A 38 5.98 -11.36 -0.27
N LEU A 39 6.48 -10.35 -0.96
CA LEU A 39 7.85 -10.32 -1.45
C LEU A 39 8.58 -9.08 -0.93
N TRP A 40 9.73 -9.30 -0.30
CA TRP A 40 10.62 -8.22 0.11
C TRP A 40 11.60 -7.92 -1.02
N ASN A 41 11.73 -6.65 -1.38
CA ASN A 41 12.66 -6.17 -2.39
C ASN A 41 13.37 -4.91 -1.89
N THR A 42 14.44 -4.52 -2.57
CA THR A 42 15.00 -3.18 -2.36
C THR A 42 14.00 -2.16 -2.88
N GLY A 43 13.97 -0.99 -2.27
CA GLY A 43 12.99 0.04 -2.60
C GLY A 43 13.37 0.95 -3.77
N GLY A 44 14.41 0.62 -4.50
CA GLY A 44 14.91 1.45 -5.59
C GLY A 44 15.74 2.63 -5.07
N LYS A 45 15.69 3.76 -5.78
CA LYS A 45 16.53 4.92 -5.46
C LYS A 45 16.00 5.74 -4.28
N LYS A 46 14.69 5.75 -4.09
CA LYS A 46 14.04 6.63 -3.10
C LYS A 46 13.70 5.96 -1.78
N TRP A 47 13.52 4.64 -1.79
CA TRP A 47 13.08 3.88 -0.64
C TRP A 47 14.10 2.83 -0.25
N THR A 48 14.13 2.47 1.04
CA THR A 48 15.05 1.44 1.53
C THR A 48 14.51 0.04 1.22
N TYR A 49 13.23 -0.19 1.51
CA TYR A 49 12.60 -1.49 1.28
C TYR A 49 11.28 -1.36 0.55
N GLU A 50 10.96 -2.39 -0.25
CA GLU A 50 9.65 -2.58 -0.85
C GLU A 50 9.08 -3.91 -0.35
N TYR A 51 7.83 -3.92 0.06
CA TYR A 51 7.11 -5.11 0.48
C TYR A 51 5.86 -5.24 -0.39
N LYS A 52 5.89 -6.21 -1.30
CA LYS A 52 4.90 -6.34 -2.36
C LYS A 52 3.92 -7.46 -2.09
N TYR A 53 2.64 -7.16 -2.21
CA TYR A 53 1.55 -8.15 -2.18
C TYR A 53 1.15 -8.46 -3.61
N ARG A 54 1.26 -9.74 -4.00
CA ARG A 54 0.88 -10.16 -5.36
C ARG A 54 0.28 -11.56 -5.35
N ARG A 55 -0.49 -11.88 -6.39
CA ARG A 55 -1.03 -13.21 -6.61
C ARG A 55 -1.30 -13.42 -8.08
N GLY A 56 -0.87 -14.59 -8.60
CA GLY A 56 -1.06 -14.92 -10.01
C GLY A 56 -0.40 -13.95 -10.96
N GLY A 57 0.77 -13.41 -10.58
CA GLY A 57 1.51 -12.46 -11.39
C GLY A 57 0.96 -11.03 -11.35
N LYS A 58 -0.09 -10.76 -10.57
CA LYS A 58 -0.68 -9.43 -10.44
C LYS A 58 -0.40 -8.85 -9.07
N THR A 59 0.01 -7.59 -9.03
CA THR A 59 0.29 -6.86 -7.79
C THR A 59 -1.01 -6.24 -7.26
N LEU A 60 -1.29 -6.50 -5.97
CA LEU A 60 -2.39 -5.84 -5.28
C LEU A 60 -1.96 -4.45 -4.81
N CYS A 61 -0.86 -4.37 -4.09
CA CYS A 61 -0.31 -3.13 -3.55
C CYS A 61 1.13 -3.37 -3.10
N CYS A 62 1.82 -2.27 -2.77
CA CYS A 62 3.16 -2.34 -2.21
C CYS A 62 3.27 -1.42 -1.01
N LEU A 63 3.96 -1.88 0.04
CA LEU A 63 4.39 -1.01 1.12
C LEU A 63 5.86 -0.66 0.90
N TYR A 64 6.23 0.56 1.25
CA TYR A 64 7.60 1.05 1.15
C TYR A 64 8.05 1.62 2.48
N ALA A 65 9.33 1.48 2.78
CA ALA A 65 9.91 2.02 4.00
C ALA A 65 11.20 2.75 3.68
N LYS A 66 11.37 3.91 4.29
CA LYS A 66 12.62 4.66 4.36
C LYS A 66 12.68 5.37 5.70
N SER A 67 13.75 6.08 5.98
CA SER A 67 13.92 6.73 7.27
C SER A 67 12.69 7.58 7.65
N ASN A 68 12.04 7.21 8.74
CA ASN A 68 10.87 7.89 9.31
C ASN A 68 9.70 8.08 8.32
N CYS A 69 9.54 7.15 7.38
CA CYS A 69 8.46 7.26 6.39
C CYS A 69 7.97 5.90 5.91
N VAL A 70 6.65 5.70 5.93
CA VAL A 70 5.96 4.55 5.35
C VAL A 70 5.26 5.01 4.08
N GLY A 71 5.44 4.27 2.98
CA GLY A 71 4.71 4.51 1.75
C GLY A 71 3.76 3.34 1.49
N PHE A 72 2.61 3.64 0.91
CA PHE A 72 1.63 2.64 0.53
C PHE A 72 1.16 2.96 -0.89
N LEU A 73 1.59 2.13 -1.84
CA LEU A 73 1.35 2.36 -3.27
C LEU A 73 0.23 1.47 -3.78
N ILE A 74 -0.74 2.10 -4.45
CA ILE A 74 -1.75 1.40 -5.22
C ILE A 74 -1.73 1.96 -6.64
N ILE A 75 -1.67 1.07 -7.63
CA ILE A 75 -1.68 1.45 -9.04
C ILE A 75 -3.07 1.14 -9.60
N PHE A 76 -3.76 2.16 -10.08
CA PHE A 76 -5.12 2.02 -10.60
C PHE A 76 -5.10 1.99 -12.13
N GLY A 77 -5.49 0.87 -12.70
CA GLY A 77 -5.70 0.76 -14.15
C GLY A 77 -6.95 1.52 -14.58
N LYS A 78 -7.23 1.48 -15.89
CA LYS A 78 -8.34 2.25 -16.49
C LYS A 78 -9.70 1.92 -15.84
N ASP A 79 -10.04 0.64 -15.74
CA ASP A 79 -11.32 0.23 -15.16
C ASP A 79 -11.39 0.53 -13.67
N GLU A 80 -10.25 0.43 -12.99
CA GLU A 80 -10.16 0.72 -11.56
C GLU A 80 -10.38 2.20 -11.28
N ARG A 81 -9.89 3.08 -12.16
CA ARG A 81 -10.13 4.52 -12.01
C ARG A 81 -11.62 4.85 -12.13
N THR A 82 -12.33 4.16 -13.04
CA THR A 82 -13.79 4.31 -13.15
C THR A 82 -14.47 3.89 -11.85
N LYS A 83 -14.05 2.77 -11.28
CA LYS A 83 -14.60 2.29 -10.02
C LYS A 83 -14.30 3.22 -8.85
N PHE A 84 -13.12 3.85 -8.85
CA PHE A 84 -12.78 4.86 -7.84
C PHE A 84 -13.80 6.01 -7.86
N GLU A 85 -14.09 6.54 -9.05
CA GLU A 85 -15.04 7.65 -9.18
C GLU A 85 -16.43 7.27 -8.64
N ALA A 86 -16.82 6.00 -8.82
CA ALA A 86 -18.12 5.52 -8.34
C ALA A 86 -18.22 5.51 -6.81
N ILE A 87 -17.11 5.37 -6.10
CA ILE A 87 -17.10 5.33 -4.62
C ILE A 87 -16.47 6.56 -3.97
N ARG A 88 -16.05 7.53 -4.78
CA ARG A 88 -15.37 8.75 -4.29
C ARG A 88 -16.09 9.40 -3.11
N GLY A 89 -17.41 9.47 -3.15
CA GLY A 89 -18.21 10.09 -2.10
C GLY A 89 -18.15 9.39 -0.75
N SER A 90 -17.67 8.14 -0.71
CA SER A 90 -17.52 7.38 0.53
C SER A 90 -16.10 7.43 1.10
N LEU A 91 -15.19 8.14 0.44
CA LEU A 91 -13.79 8.23 0.82
C LEU A 91 -13.49 9.59 1.46
N SER A 92 -12.46 9.64 2.29
CA SER A 92 -12.05 10.89 2.93
C SER A 92 -11.49 11.88 1.91
N ASP A 93 -11.52 13.16 2.27
CA ASP A 93 -10.94 14.21 1.44
C ASP A 93 -9.44 14.00 1.25
N ALA A 94 -8.74 13.53 2.29
CA ALA A 94 -7.31 13.27 2.24
C ALA A 94 -6.97 12.19 1.20
N VAL A 95 -7.74 11.09 1.19
CA VAL A 95 -7.56 10.01 0.21
C VAL A 95 -7.84 10.51 -1.21
N CYS A 96 -8.95 11.22 -1.40
CA CYS A 96 -9.32 11.76 -2.70
C CYS A 96 -8.27 12.75 -3.22
N ARG A 97 -7.73 13.58 -2.34
CA ARG A 97 -6.69 14.56 -2.72
C ARG A 97 -5.42 13.86 -3.20
N LYS A 98 -4.96 12.84 -2.48
CA LYS A 98 -3.79 12.06 -2.90
C LYS A 98 -4.01 11.40 -4.26
N TYR A 99 -5.20 10.86 -4.47
CA TYR A 99 -5.58 10.27 -5.75
C TYR A 99 -5.56 11.30 -6.87
N ASP A 100 -6.17 12.47 -6.65
CA ASP A 100 -6.27 13.51 -7.67
C ASP A 100 -4.90 14.12 -8.03
N GLU A 101 -3.99 14.21 -7.05
CA GLU A 101 -2.65 14.75 -7.26
C GLU A 101 -1.70 13.76 -7.94
N ALA A 102 -2.04 12.48 -7.96
CA ALA A 102 -1.17 11.45 -8.51
C ALA A 102 -1.14 11.49 -10.02
N GLU A 103 0.00 11.13 -10.60
CA GLU A 103 0.16 11.08 -12.05
C GLU A 103 -0.32 9.76 -12.62
N THR A 104 -0.82 9.83 -13.86
CA THR A 104 -1.22 8.64 -14.62
C THR A 104 -0.15 8.35 -15.66
N TYR A 105 0.41 7.15 -15.57
CA TYR A 105 1.42 6.67 -16.49
C TYR A 105 0.81 5.62 -17.43
N HIS A 106 1.63 5.07 -18.31
CA HIS A 106 1.21 4.06 -19.26
C HIS A 106 0.51 2.86 -18.58
N ASP A 107 1.03 2.42 -17.45
CA ASP A 107 0.53 1.25 -16.71
C ASP A 107 -0.54 1.58 -15.65
N GLY A 108 -0.92 2.83 -15.53
CA GLY A 108 -1.96 3.25 -14.60
C GLY A 108 -1.61 4.47 -13.78
N LYS A 109 -2.52 4.80 -12.86
CA LYS A 109 -2.37 5.93 -11.93
C LYS A 109 -1.68 5.43 -10.66
N TRP A 110 -0.51 5.99 -10.37
CA TRP A 110 0.33 5.59 -9.24
C TRP A 110 0.03 6.46 -8.03
N VAL A 111 -0.71 5.93 -7.07
CA VAL A 111 -1.09 6.70 -5.89
C VAL A 111 -0.26 6.21 -4.70
N MET A 112 0.65 7.07 -4.23
CA MET A 112 1.50 6.77 -3.09
C MET A 112 0.96 7.50 -1.86
N PHE A 113 0.38 6.74 -0.93
CA PHE A 113 -0.03 7.27 0.36
C PHE A 113 1.16 7.21 1.32
N GLU A 114 1.20 8.11 2.30
CA GLU A 114 2.23 8.12 3.33
C GLU A 114 1.57 8.18 4.70
N PRO A 115 0.97 7.07 5.14
CA PRO A 115 0.23 7.06 6.39
C PRO A 115 1.14 7.25 7.62
N THR A 116 0.66 8.07 8.56
CA THR A 116 1.33 8.29 9.85
C THR A 116 0.51 7.73 11.00
N ASN A 117 -0.69 7.22 10.70
CA ASN A 117 -1.62 6.61 11.66
C ASN A 117 -2.56 5.67 10.90
N THR A 118 -3.57 5.14 11.57
CA THR A 118 -4.48 4.14 11.01
C THR A 118 -5.81 4.72 10.51
N VAL A 119 -5.97 6.03 10.55
CA VAL A 119 -7.26 6.72 10.28
C VAL A 119 -7.84 6.37 8.91
N GLU A 120 -6.99 6.23 7.89
CA GLU A 120 -7.44 6.00 6.51
C GLU A 120 -7.48 4.52 6.11
N PHE A 121 -7.22 3.60 7.04
CA PHE A 121 -7.09 2.17 6.70
C PHE A 121 -8.40 1.58 6.14
N ASP A 122 -9.55 1.97 6.65
CA ASP A 122 -10.83 1.50 6.10
C ASP A 122 -10.99 1.93 4.64
N ASP A 123 -10.59 3.16 4.33
CA ASP A 123 -10.60 3.64 2.96
C ASP A 123 -9.61 2.87 2.09
N TYR A 124 -8.40 2.61 2.61
CA TYR A 124 -7.43 1.79 1.87
C TYR A 124 -8.00 0.42 1.51
N MET A 125 -8.74 -0.19 2.43
CA MET A 125 -9.37 -1.50 2.16
C MET A 125 -10.44 -1.39 1.07
N LYS A 126 -11.18 -0.29 1.03
CA LYS A 126 -12.13 -0.03 -0.08
C LYS A 126 -11.39 0.10 -1.41
N LEU A 127 -10.23 0.77 -1.41
CA LEU A 127 -9.43 0.92 -2.62
C LEU A 127 -8.87 -0.42 -3.10
N LEU A 128 -8.40 -1.26 -2.19
CA LEU A 128 -7.91 -2.59 -2.55
C LEU A 128 -9.02 -3.44 -3.15
N ALA A 129 -10.25 -3.32 -2.62
CA ALA A 129 -11.41 -4.05 -3.13
C ALA A 129 -11.76 -3.67 -4.58
N ILE A 130 -11.42 -2.46 -5.01
CA ILE A 130 -11.53 -2.05 -6.41
C ILE A 130 -10.63 -2.90 -7.30
N LYS A 131 -9.42 -3.18 -6.84
CA LYS A 131 -8.43 -3.96 -7.59
C LYS A 131 -8.76 -5.43 -7.59
N ARG A 132 -9.19 -5.94 -6.44
CA ARG A 132 -9.46 -7.36 -6.27
C ARG A 132 -10.37 -7.59 -5.08
N LYS A 133 -11.35 -8.44 -5.24
CA LYS A 133 -12.20 -8.84 -4.12
C LYS A 133 -11.36 -9.53 -3.04
N PRO A 134 -11.65 -9.28 -1.76
CA PRO A 134 -11.02 -10.05 -0.69
C PRO A 134 -11.21 -11.55 -0.92
N ASN A 135 -10.15 -12.32 -0.75
CA ASN A 135 -10.16 -13.75 -1.00
C ASN A 135 -10.07 -14.60 0.28
N ARG A 136 -10.07 -13.98 1.44
CA ARG A 136 -10.25 -14.68 2.71
C ARG A 136 -11.71 -14.57 3.16
N LYS A 137 -12.17 -15.59 3.78
CA LYS A 137 -13.53 -15.62 4.31
C LYS A 137 -13.60 -15.11 5.74
#